data_9ecf333f03cee676d856b7f3d03d5948
#
_entry.id   9ecf333f03cee676d856b7f3d03d5948
#
_cell.length_a   1.000
_cell.length_b   1.000
_cell.length_c   1.000
_cell.angle_alpha   90.00
_cell.angle_beta   90.00
_cell.angle_gamma   90.00
#
_symmetry.space_group_name_H-M   'P 1'
#
loop_
_entity.id
_entity.type
_entity.pdbx_description
1 polymer ?
#
loop_
_entity_poly.entity_id
_entity_poly.type
_entity_poly.pdbx_seq_one_letter_code
_entity_poly.pdbx_strand_id
1 'polypeptide(L)'
;EQYGLNQAGQRLLMARRLVESGVRYVSVTYGGWDMHTNIGKGISTTLPPFDQAYAMLINDLEQRGMLDSTLVMISSEFGRTPKINKDAGRDHWPRVFSVVFAGGGFKKGYVYGASDATGSDVEENPLTVENLAATIYNQIGIDPNKHLIADGGRPIPIVKDGRVVSDLLC
;
A
#
# COMPACT_ATOMS: atom_id res chain seq x y z
N GLU A 1 16.64 -0.51 -18.17
CA GLU A 1 16.94 0.94 -18.02
C GLU A 1 15.71 1.76 -17.59
N GLN A 2 14.52 1.52 -18.16
CA GLN A 2 13.31 2.31 -17.86
C GLN A 2 12.90 2.29 -16.38
N TYR A 3 13.03 1.14 -15.68
CA TYR A 3 12.79 1.01 -14.24
C TYR A 3 13.85 1.71 -13.39
N GLY A 4 14.98 2.11 -13.96
CA GLY A 4 16.18 2.54 -13.25
C GLY A 4 17.12 1.37 -12.92
N LEU A 5 18.44 1.64 -12.94
CA LEU A 5 19.49 0.64 -12.63
C LEU A 5 19.78 0.54 -11.12
N ASN A 6 18.96 1.18 -10.30
CA ASN A 6 19.04 1.20 -8.85
C ASN A 6 18.25 0.03 -8.21
N GLN A 7 18.32 -0.07 -6.89
CA GLN A 7 17.69 -1.15 -6.13
C GLN A 7 16.15 -1.15 -6.26
N ALA A 8 15.50 0.02 -6.30
CA ALA A 8 14.05 0.11 -6.49
C ALA A 8 13.66 -0.46 -7.85
N GLY A 9 14.33 -0.03 -8.93
CA GLY A 9 14.08 -0.49 -10.28
C GLY A 9 14.26 -1.99 -10.45
N GLN A 10 15.34 -2.55 -9.90
CA GLN A 10 15.60 -3.99 -9.96
C GLN A 10 14.52 -4.81 -9.22
N ARG A 11 14.12 -4.37 -8.03
CA ARG A 11 13.10 -5.07 -7.22
C ARG A 11 11.71 -5.00 -7.87
N LEU A 12 11.28 -3.84 -8.35
CA LEU A 12 9.96 -3.70 -8.96
C LEU A 12 9.89 -4.39 -10.33
N LEU A 13 10.96 -4.38 -11.12
CA LEU A 13 11.04 -5.18 -12.33
C LEU A 13 10.97 -6.68 -12.03
N MET A 14 11.65 -7.14 -10.99
CA MET A 14 11.57 -8.55 -10.55
C MET A 14 10.15 -8.91 -10.11
N ALA A 15 9.50 -8.04 -9.33
CA ALA A 15 8.10 -8.25 -8.91
C ALA A 15 7.16 -8.40 -10.11
N ARG A 16 7.26 -7.52 -11.10
CA ARG A 16 6.48 -7.61 -12.34
C ARG A 16 6.71 -8.95 -13.06
N ARG A 17 7.96 -9.37 -13.22
CA ARG A 17 8.31 -10.64 -13.87
C ARG A 17 7.78 -11.86 -13.12
N LEU A 18 7.81 -11.84 -11.80
CA LEU A 18 7.26 -12.91 -10.96
C LEU A 18 5.74 -13.03 -11.15
N VAL A 19 5.02 -11.90 -11.14
CA VAL A 19 3.58 -11.89 -11.40
C VAL A 19 3.29 -12.38 -12.82
N GLU A 20 4.02 -11.92 -13.82
CA GLU A 20 3.89 -12.38 -15.21
C GLU A 20 4.11 -13.89 -15.35
N SER A 21 4.99 -14.47 -14.54
CA SER A 21 5.23 -15.92 -14.51
C SER A 21 4.20 -16.73 -13.71
N GLY A 22 3.16 -16.07 -13.16
CA GLY A 22 2.07 -16.72 -12.45
C GLY A 22 2.22 -16.76 -10.92
N VAL A 23 3.21 -16.08 -10.33
CA VAL A 23 3.31 -15.93 -8.88
C VAL A 23 2.17 -15.03 -8.39
N ARG A 24 1.32 -15.56 -7.51
CA ARG A 24 0.08 -14.90 -7.09
C ARG A 24 0.28 -13.78 -6.07
N TYR A 25 1.33 -13.85 -5.28
CA TYR A 25 1.62 -12.84 -4.26
C TYR A 25 3.11 -12.52 -4.22
N VAL A 26 3.45 -11.26 -4.35
CA VAL A 26 4.82 -10.76 -4.32
C VAL A 26 4.89 -9.60 -3.33
N SER A 27 5.75 -9.70 -2.34
CA SER A 27 6.05 -8.62 -1.39
C SER A 27 7.41 -8.01 -1.69
N VAL A 28 7.46 -6.70 -1.75
CA VAL A 28 8.71 -5.93 -1.99
C VAL A 28 8.92 -4.98 -0.83
N THR A 29 10.02 -5.14 -0.11
CA THR A 29 10.42 -4.18 0.91
C THR A 29 11.40 -3.18 0.31
N TYR A 30 11.09 -1.89 0.45
CA TYR A 30 11.97 -0.80 0.06
C TYR A 30 12.12 0.17 1.25
N GLY A 31 13.28 0.11 1.90
CA GLY A 31 13.55 0.84 3.15
C GLY A 31 14.11 2.24 2.94
N GLY A 32 14.49 2.86 4.06
CA GLY A 32 15.07 4.20 4.09
C GLY A 32 14.08 5.33 4.39
N TRP A 33 12.87 5.00 4.83
CA TRP A 33 11.80 5.96 5.11
C TRP A 33 11.69 6.40 6.56
N ASP A 34 12.47 5.80 7.47
CA ASP A 34 12.45 6.13 8.90
C ASP A 34 13.29 7.39 9.20
N MET A 35 12.78 8.54 8.75
CA MET A 35 13.50 9.80 8.68
C MET A 35 13.19 10.68 9.90
N HIS A 36 13.71 10.31 11.07
CA HIS A 36 13.61 11.09 12.31
C HIS A 36 14.46 12.36 12.30
N THR A 37 15.41 12.46 11.38
CA THR A 37 16.30 13.62 11.21
C THR A 37 16.38 13.99 9.75
N ASN A 38 16.53 15.29 9.46
CA ASN A 38 16.80 15.84 8.14
C ASN A 38 15.99 15.19 7.00
N ILE A 39 14.65 15.15 7.16
CA ILE A 39 13.74 14.48 6.24
C ILE A 39 13.87 14.98 4.79
N GLY A 40 14.17 16.28 4.60
CA GLY A 40 14.35 16.84 3.25
C GLY A 40 15.46 16.15 2.47
N LYS A 41 16.62 15.92 3.10
CA LYS A 41 17.73 15.16 2.48
C LYS A 41 17.37 13.68 2.27
N GLY A 42 16.71 13.07 3.24
CA GLY A 42 16.28 11.67 3.15
C GLY A 42 15.35 11.44 1.96
N ILE A 43 14.28 12.23 1.85
CA ILE A 43 13.31 12.13 0.76
C ILE A 43 13.97 12.40 -0.60
N SER A 44 14.79 13.45 -0.72
CA SER A 44 15.44 13.77 -2.00
C SER A 44 16.36 12.66 -2.53
N THR A 45 16.81 11.76 -1.65
CA THR A 45 17.64 10.62 -2.04
C THR A 45 16.80 9.36 -2.30
N THR A 46 15.78 9.10 -1.46
CA THR A 46 15.05 7.84 -1.47
C THR A 46 13.86 7.83 -2.42
N LEU A 47 13.15 8.98 -2.54
CA LEU A 47 11.92 9.05 -3.32
C LEU A 47 12.15 8.98 -4.85
N PRO A 48 13.09 9.70 -5.48
CA PRO A 48 13.20 9.71 -6.93
C PRO A 48 13.43 8.34 -7.57
N PRO A 49 14.33 7.48 -7.03
CA PRO A 49 14.49 6.13 -7.57
C PRO A 49 13.23 5.27 -7.43
N PHE A 50 12.50 5.43 -6.34
CA PHE A 50 11.24 4.71 -6.10
C PHE A 50 10.13 5.22 -7.03
N ASP A 51 9.97 6.52 -7.17
CA ASP A 51 8.99 7.16 -8.03
C ASP A 51 9.13 6.70 -9.50
N GLN A 52 10.36 6.76 -10.02
CA GLN A 52 10.67 6.25 -11.37
C GLN A 52 10.28 4.77 -11.53
N ALA A 53 10.70 3.95 -10.58
CA ALA A 53 10.48 2.50 -10.65
C ALA A 53 8.98 2.15 -10.51
N TYR A 54 8.25 2.85 -9.63
CA TYR A 54 6.83 2.64 -9.42
C TYR A 54 6.01 3.10 -10.63
N ALA A 55 6.26 4.30 -11.15
CA ALA A 55 5.61 4.78 -12.35
C ALA A 55 5.82 3.82 -13.53
N MET A 56 7.03 3.29 -13.69
CA MET A 56 7.31 2.31 -14.74
C MET A 56 6.61 0.97 -14.49
N LEU A 57 6.49 0.52 -13.23
CA LEU A 57 5.74 -0.70 -12.89
C LEU A 57 4.28 -0.59 -13.32
N ILE A 58 3.61 0.50 -12.96
CA ILE A 58 2.19 0.71 -13.32
C ILE A 58 2.03 0.77 -14.84
N ASN A 59 2.87 1.53 -15.52
CA ASN A 59 2.84 1.65 -16.97
C ASN A 59 3.09 0.31 -17.69
N ASP A 60 4.07 -0.48 -17.23
CA ASP A 60 4.41 -1.78 -17.80
C ASP A 60 3.26 -2.81 -17.59
N LEU A 61 2.63 -2.82 -16.41
CA LEU A 61 1.45 -3.64 -16.14
C LEU A 61 0.26 -3.24 -17.02
N GLU A 62 0.01 -1.94 -17.19
CA GLU A 62 -1.07 -1.42 -18.06
C GLU A 62 -0.82 -1.81 -19.52
N GLN A 63 0.38 -1.55 -20.06
CA GLN A 63 0.73 -1.87 -21.44
C GLN A 63 0.65 -3.37 -21.76
N ARG A 64 0.86 -4.22 -20.77
CA ARG A 64 0.75 -5.69 -20.89
C ARG A 64 -0.67 -6.21 -20.66
N GLY A 65 -1.63 -5.34 -20.38
CA GLY A 65 -3.00 -5.75 -20.04
C GLY A 65 -3.09 -6.53 -18.73
N MET A 66 -2.13 -6.35 -17.82
CA MET A 66 -2.06 -7.08 -16.55
C MET A 66 -2.59 -6.27 -15.37
N LEU A 67 -2.73 -4.95 -15.48
CA LEU A 67 -3.07 -4.09 -14.36
C LEU A 67 -4.46 -4.37 -13.78
N ASP A 68 -5.43 -4.67 -14.62
CA ASP A 68 -6.80 -4.96 -14.18
C ASP A 68 -6.89 -6.26 -13.35
N SER A 69 -5.96 -7.21 -13.57
CA SER A 69 -5.88 -8.47 -12.82
C SER A 69 -4.77 -8.51 -11.78
N THR A 70 -4.06 -7.42 -11.58
CA THR A 70 -2.97 -7.31 -10.62
C THR A 70 -3.22 -6.15 -9.66
N LEU A 71 -3.46 -6.47 -8.39
CA LEU A 71 -3.55 -5.45 -7.34
C LEU A 71 -2.15 -5.03 -6.90
N VAL A 72 -1.81 -3.77 -7.10
CA VAL A 72 -0.58 -3.16 -6.58
C VAL A 72 -0.92 -2.28 -5.39
N MET A 73 -0.26 -2.52 -4.25
CA MET A 73 -0.45 -1.74 -3.03
C MET A 73 0.88 -1.16 -2.55
N ILE A 74 0.87 0.11 -2.17
CA ILE A 74 1.92 0.74 -1.37
C ILE A 74 1.34 1.04 0.00
N SER A 75 1.98 0.55 1.04
CA SER A 75 1.58 0.79 2.42
C SER A 75 2.80 0.93 3.32
N SER A 76 2.58 1.52 4.46
CA SER A 76 3.48 1.59 5.60
C SER A 76 2.72 1.10 6.83
N GLU A 77 3.42 0.76 7.89
CA GLU A 77 2.82 0.33 9.16
C GLU A 77 2.12 1.46 9.92
N PHE A 78 2.56 2.71 9.72
CA PHE A 78 1.98 3.93 10.29
C PHE A 78 2.42 5.16 9.49
N GLY A 79 1.85 6.33 9.81
CA GLY A 79 2.21 7.62 9.22
C GLY A 79 3.35 8.31 9.97
N ARG A 80 3.54 9.57 9.62
CA ARG A 80 4.54 10.45 10.24
C ARG A 80 3.87 11.69 10.81
N THR A 81 4.44 12.26 11.88
CA THR A 81 3.91 13.47 12.51
C THR A 81 3.71 14.60 11.49
N PRO A 82 2.57 15.30 11.50
CA PRO A 82 2.34 16.45 10.63
C PRO A 82 3.37 17.55 10.85
N LYS A 83 3.82 17.69 12.09
CA LYS A 83 4.81 18.70 12.51
C LYS A 83 6.23 18.15 12.39
N ILE A 84 7.12 18.93 11.84
CA ILE A 84 8.56 18.66 11.82
C ILE A 84 9.12 18.78 13.24
N ASN A 85 9.95 17.82 13.65
CA ASN A 85 10.60 17.82 14.96
C ASN A 85 11.84 18.72 14.98
N LYS A 86 12.48 18.86 16.17
CA LYS A 86 13.66 19.71 16.38
C LYS A 86 14.89 19.34 15.53
N ASP A 87 14.93 18.08 15.05
CA ASP A 87 16.04 17.55 14.26
C ASP A 87 15.74 17.56 12.75
N ALA A 88 14.76 18.40 12.34
CA ALA A 88 14.28 18.54 10.98
C ALA A 88 13.76 17.21 10.37
N GLY A 89 13.23 16.32 11.18
CA GLY A 89 12.64 15.05 10.80
C GLY A 89 11.16 14.96 11.17
N ARG A 90 10.58 13.75 10.99
CA ARG A 90 9.24 13.43 11.44
C ARG A 90 9.25 12.13 12.24
N ASP A 91 8.51 12.09 13.32
CA ASP A 91 8.38 10.93 14.19
C ASP A 91 7.19 10.05 13.77
N HIS A 92 7.04 8.89 14.40
CA HIS A 92 5.96 7.96 14.13
C HIS A 92 4.60 8.54 14.53
N TRP A 93 3.59 8.36 13.68
CA TRP A 93 2.24 8.86 13.90
C TRP A 93 1.20 7.84 13.43
N PRO A 94 0.69 6.97 14.32
CA PRO A 94 -0.20 5.88 13.90
C PRO A 94 -1.65 6.32 13.65
N ARG A 95 -2.01 7.56 13.97
CA ARG A 95 -3.40 8.03 13.95
C ARG A 95 -3.94 8.25 12.54
N VAL A 96 -3.07 8.64 11.61
CA VAL A 96 -3.45 8.87 10.22
C VAL A 96 -2.31 8.58 9.27
N PHE A 97 -2.59 7.85 8.20
CA PHE A 97 -1.66 7.61 7.10
C PHE A 97 -2.43 7.20 5.84
N SER A 98 -1.75 7.20 4.71
CA SER A 98 -2.35 6.87 3.42
C SER A 98 -1.83 5.54 2.90
N VAL A 99 -2.69 4.83 2.17
CA VAL A 99 -2.36 3.64 1.39
C VAL A 99 -2.70 3.92 -0.06
N VAL A 100 -1.86 3.48 -0.98
CA VAL A 100 -2.07 3.65 -2.43
C VAL A 100 -2.40 2.31 -3.05
N PHE A 101 -3.42 2.30 -3.90
CA PHE A 101 -3.81 1.14 -4.70
C PHE A 101 -3.76 1.47 -6.19
N ALA A 102 -3.37 0.47 -7.00
CA ALA A 102 -3.51 0.52 -8.45
C ALA A 102 -3.91 -0.84 -8.99
N GLY A 103 -4.81 -0.86 -9.97
CA GLY A 103 -5.30 -2.08 -10.60
C GLY A 103 -6.19 -2.94 -9.71
N GLY A 104 -6.33 -4.21 -10.08
CA GLY A 104 -7.06 -5.22 -9.30
C GLY A 104 -8.50 -4.85 -8.94
N GLY A 105 -9.20 -4.07 -9.78
CA GLY A 105 -10.59 -3.65 -9.55
C GLY A 105 -10.77 -2.45 -8.62
N PHE A 106 -9.69 -1.75 -8.24
CA PHE A 106 -9.81 -0.48 -7.51
C PHE A 106 -10.08 0.70 -8.47
N LYS A 107 -10.89 1.67 -8.03
CA LYS A 107 -11.21 2.87 -8.80
C LYS A 107 -9.96 3.69 -9.12
N LYS A 108 -9.81 4.08 -10.38
CA LYS A 108 -8.70 4.92 -10.86
C LYS A 108 -8.96 6.40 -10.49
N GLY A 109 -7.91 7.11 -10.04
CA GLY A 109 -7.99 8.55 -9.75
C GLY A 109 -8.95 8.93 -8.60
N TYR A 110 -9.24 8.00 -7.70
CA TYR A 110 -10.17 8.18 -6.60
C TYR A 110 -9.43 8.35 -5.27
N VAL A 111 -9.88 9.29 -4.46
CA VAL A 111 -9.41 9.51 -3.09
C VAL A 111 -10.54 9.19 -2.14
N TYR A 112 -10.29 8.32 -1.17
CA TYR A 112 -11.23 7.92 -0.14
C TYR A 112 -10.73 8.34 1.25
N GLY A 113 -11.55 9.11 1.93
CA GLY A 113 -11.22 9.65 3.25
C GLY A 113 -10.37 10.92 3.21
N ALA A 114 -10.41 11.65 4.29
CA ALA A 114 -9.60 12.83 4.49
C ALA A 114 -9.15 12.94 5.95
N SER A 115 -8.01 13.59 6.17
CA SER A 115 -7.57 14.01 7.50
C SER A 115 -8.21 15.35 7.86
N ASP A 116 -8.14 15.70 9.15
CA ASP A 116 -8.40 17.04 9.63
C ASP A 116 -7.46 18.08 8.99
N ALA A 117 -7.77 19.36 9.19
CA ALA A 117 -7.00 20.48 8.62
C ALA A 117 -5.52 20.50 9.05
N THR A 118 -5.16 19.79 10.11
CA THR A 118 -3.78 19.70 10.63
C THR A 118 -3.06 18.43 10.22
N GLY A 119 -3.74 17.48 9.58
CA GLY A 119 -3.20 16.17 9.23
C GLY A 119 -2.93 15.28 10.45
N SER A 120 -3.62 15.54 11.55
CA SER A 120 -3.38 14.86 12.83
C SER A 120 -4.26 13.64 13.05
N ASP A 121 -5.50 13.69 12.60
CA ASP A 121 -6.51 12.64 12.73
C ASP A 121 -7.30 12.44 11.44
N VAL A 122 -7.98 11.30 11.34
CA VAL A 122 -8.94 11.05 10.25
C VAL A 122 -10.23 11.80 10.56
N GLU A 123 -10.73 12.61 9.62
CA GLU A 123 -11.97 13.38 9.76
C GLU A 123 -13.10 12.78 8.92
N GLU A 124 -12.81 12.38 7.68
CA GLU A 124 -13.81 11.84 6.77
C GLU A 124 -13.51 10.40 6.36
N ASN A 125 -14.56 9.59 6.23
CA ASN A 125 -14.51 8.22 5.71
C ASN A 125 -13.34 7.40 6.25
N PRO A 126 -13.28 7.13 7.57
CA PRO A 126 -12.18 6.37 8.16
C PRO A 126 -12.09 4.96 7.56
N LEU A 127 -10.90 4.58 7.12
CA LEU A 127 -10.61 3.23 6.66
C LEU A 127 -9.83 2.50 7.76
N THR A 128 -10.49 1.60 8.49
CA THR A 128 -9.82 0.80 9.50
C THR A 128 -8.94 -0.30 8.86
N VAL A 129 -7.99 -0.82 9.61
CA VAL A 129 -7.10 -1.90 9.14
C VAL A 129 -7.91 -3.16 8.79
N GLU A 130 -8.97 -3.45 9.56
CA GLU A 130 -9.89 -4.56 9.32
C GLU A 130 -10.66 -4.38 8.00
N ASN A 131 -11.18 -3.17 7.75
CA ASN A 131 -11.88 -2.85 6.51
C ASN A 131 -10.94 -2.90 5.30
N LEU A 132 -9.70 -2.40 5.47
CA LEU A 132 -8.65 -2.51 4.47
C LEU A 132 -8.36 -3.98 4.13
N ALA A 133 -8.12 -4.80 5.14
CA ALA A 133 -7.87 -6.23 4.98
C ALA A 133 -9.04 -6.96 4.32
N ALA A 134 -10.28 -6.69 4.76
CA ALA A 134 -11.48 -7.28 4.17
C ALA A 134 -11.61 -6.92 2.69
N THR A 135 -11.33 -5.66 2.33
CA THR A 135 -11.40 -5.20 0.94
C THR A 135 -10.34 -5.86 0.07
N ILE A 136 -9.11 -5.97 0.56
CA ILE A 136 -8.01 -6.66 -0.15
C ILE A 136 -8.34 -8.14 -0.34
N TYR A 137 -8.77 -8.85 0.71
CA TYR A 137 -9.13 -10.27 0.60
C TYR A 137 -10.26 -10.49 -0.41
N ASN A 138 -11.29 -9.65 -0.39
CA ASN A 138 -12.36 -9.70 -1.38
C ASN A 138 -11.82 -9.58 -2.82
N GLN A 139 -10.91 -8.64 -3.08
CA GLN A 139 -10.36 -8.41 -4.42
C GLN A 139 -9.45 -9.55 -4.91
N ILE A 140 -8.81 -10.28 -4.02
CA ILE A 140 -8.03 -11.47 -4.38
C ILE A 140 -8.83 -12.77 -4.35
N GLY A 141 -10.17 -12.68 -4.22
CA GLY A 141 -11.09 -13.83 -4.28
C GLY A 141 -11.18 -14.64 -2.99
N ILE A 142 -10.79 -14.08 -1.86
CA ILE A 142 -10.92 -14.70 -0.54
C ILE A 142 -12.09 -14.05 0.21
N ASP A 143 -13.07 -14.86 0.63
CA ASP A 143 -14.16 -14.38 1.47
C ASP A 143 -13.62 -13.93 2.84
N PRO A 144 -13.67 -12.63 3.17
CA PRO A 144 -13.14 -12.12 4.44
C PRO A 144 -13.90 -12.64 5.68
N ASN A 145 -15.12 -13.12 5.49
CA ASN A 145 -15.94 -13.67 6.59
C ASN A 145 -15.63 -15.14 6.89
N LYS A 146 -14.82 -15.78 6.07
CA LYS A 146 -14.44 -17.17 6.25
C LYS A 146 -13.71 -17.38 7.57
N HIS A 147 -14.01 -18.51 8.21
CA HIS A 147 -13.31 -18.94 9.42
C HIS A 147 -12.31 -20.05 9.08
N LEU A 148 -11.15 -19.97 9.66
CA LEU A 148 -10.17 -21.06 9.71
C LEU A 148 -10.36 -21.81 11.02
N ILE A 149 -10.18 -23.12 10.99
CA ILE A 149 -10.28 -23.95 12.19
C ILE A 149 -8.88 -24.10 12.76
N ALA A 150 -8.66 -23.54 13.94
CA ALA A 150 -7.42 -23.72 14.69
C ALA A 150 -7.41 -25.09 15.40
N ASP A 151 -6.24 -25.46 15.92
CA ASP A 151 -6.08 -26.64 16.75
C ASP A 151 -7.09 -26.61 17.91
N GLY A 152 -7.71 -27.77 18.19
CA GLY A 152 -8.80 -27.89 19.15
C GLY A 152 -10.19 -27.49 18.62
N GLY A 153 -10.35 -27.29 17.30
CA GLY A 153 -11.65 -27.06 16.67
C GLY A 153 -12.21 -25.64 16.81
N ARG A 154 -11.42 -24.67 17.30
CA ARG A 154 -11.86 -23.27 17.49
C ARG A 154 -11.89 -22.52 16.14
N PRO A 155 -13.04 -21.95 15.72
CA PRO A 155 -13.09 -21.11 14.54
C PRO A 155 -12.40 -19.76 14.80
N ILE A 156 -11.54 -19.35 13.88
CA ILE A 156 -10.87 -18.04 13.87
C ILE A 156 -11.26 -17.34 12.56
N PRO A 157 -11.88 -16.15 12.61
CA PRO A 157 -12.18 -15.40 11.40
C PRO A 157 -10.91 -14.95 10.70
N ILE A 158 -10.88 -14.96 9.37
CA ILE A 158 -9.77 -14.43 8.57
C ILE A 158 -9.62 -12.93 8.84
N VAL A 159 -10.73 -12.21 8.84
CA VAL A 159 -10.76 -10.80 9.25
C VAL A 159 -11.82 -10.65 10.34
N LYS A 160 -11.42 -10.12 11.49
CA LYS A 160 -12.35 -9.86 12.58
C LYS A 160 -12.98 -8.49 12.38
N ASP A 161 -14.32 -8.45 12.36
CA ASP A 161 -15.15 -7.22 12.32
C ASP A 161 -14.88 -6.31 11.09
N GLY A 162 -14.20 -6.81 10.05
CA GLY A 162 -13.90 -6.06 8.83
C GLY A 162 -15.08 -6.09 7.83
N ARG A 163 -15.23 -4.98 7.10
CA ARG A 163 -16.21 -4.84 6.01
C ARG A 163 -15.52 -4.45 4.72
N VAL A 164 -15.99 -5.02 3.62
CA VAL A 164 -15.54 -4.59 2.28
C VAL A 164 -16.03 -3.17 2.03
N VAL A 165 -15.13 -2.28 1.67
CA VAL A 165 -15.44 -0.89 1.31
C VAL A 165 -15.66 -0.82 -0.20
N SER A 166 -16.92 -1.02 -0.59
CA SER A 166 -17.34 -1.03 -2.00
C SER A 166 -17.07 0.28 -2.74
N ASP A 167 -17.03 1.39 -2.01
CA ASP A 167 -16.75 2.71 -2.58
C ASP A 167 -15.35 2.83 -3.20
N LEU A 168 -14.42 1.96 -2.81
CA LEU A 168 -13.08 1.87 -3.40
C LEU A 168 -13.04 1.07 -4.71
N LEU A 169 -14.11 0.31 -5.02
CA LEU A 169 -14.12 -0.70 -6.06
C LEU A 169 -14.91 -0.24 -7.32
N CYS A 170 -14.53 -0.78 -8.49
CA CYS A 170 -15.22 -0.55 -9.78
C CYS A 170 -16.52 -1.36 -9.88
#